data_e1dec54e815808475a65aa5b396cd475
#
_entry.id   e1dec54e815808475a65aa5b396cd475
#
_cell.length_a   1.000
_cell.length_b   1.000
_cell.length_c   1.000
_cell.angle_alpha   90.00
_cell.angle_beta   90.00
_cell.angle_gamma   90.00
#
_symmetry.space_group_name_H-M   'P 1'
#
loop_
_entity.id
_entity.type
_entity.pdbx_description
1 polymer ?
#
loop_
_entity_poly.entity_id
_entity_poly.type
_entity_poly.pdbx_seq_one_letter_code
_entity_poly.pdbx_strand_id
1 'polypeptide(L)'
;MDSSIIIRENTFEKARKLIRENKDKIIIFSSDDDELNRKILEKEKIDILLINLAGRKDFQKQRNSGFNQVLAKLAKNKNIAIGINFDEIVESNSIEKPKILARIQQNIKLCNKNKLKMKFIIQNSKNQRDIYDLKSLGAVLGMPTWMTSVCTEQT
;
A
#
# COMPACT_ATOMS: atom_id res chain seq x y z
N MET A 1 -6.68 11.69 -19.08
CA MET A 1 -5.86 10.70 -18.34
C MET A 1 -5.64 11.21 -16.94
N ASP A 2 -6.03 10.43 -15.97
CA ASP A 2 -5.82 10.81 -14.58
C ASP A 2 -4.35 10.61 -14.22
N SER A 3 -3.66 11.69 -13.94
CA SER A 3 -2.29 11.63 -13.47
C SER A 3 -2.26 11.25 -11.99
N SER A 4 -1.29 10.45 -11.59
CA SER A 4 -1.08 10.09 -10.20
C SER A 4 0.15 10.80 -9.64
N ILE A 5 0.14 11.05 -8.34
CA ILE A 5 1.27 11.62 -7.63
C ILE A 5 1.53 10.82 -6.36
N ILE A 6 2.81 10.56 -6.08
CA ILE A 6 3.23 9.92 -4.85
C ILE A 6 3.77 10.99 -3.92
N ILE A 7 3.14 11.15 -2.77
CA ILE A 7 3.53 12.12 -1.74
C ILE A 7 4.22 11.37 -0.62
N ARG A 8 5.48 11.71 -0.38
CA ARG A 8 6.29 11.19 0.72
C ARG A 8 6.72 12.34 1.60
N GLU A 9 6.18 12.36 2.81
CA GLU A 9 6.50 13.39 3.77
C GLU A 9 6.62 12.82 5.18
N ASN A 10 7.37 13.50 6.03
CA ASN A 10 7.60 13.09 7.40
C ASN A 10 6.79 13.89 8.42
N THR A 11 6.13 14.97 7.99
CA THR A 11 5.30 15.78 8.87
C THR A 11 3.89 15.91 8.31
N PHE A 12 2.92 15.96 9.21
CA PHE A 12 1.50 16.09 8.83
C PHE A 12 1.22 17.37 8.06
N GLU A 13 1.80 18.48 8.46
CA GLU A 13 1.55 19.79 7.86
C GLU A 13 2.00 19.85 6.40
N LYS A 14 3.22 19.35 6.11
CA LYS A 14 3.74 19.29 4.75
C LYS A 14 2.93 18.31 3.89
N ALA A 15 2.59 17.16 4.44
CA ALA A 15 1.77 16.16 3.75
C ALA A 15 0.41 16.75 3.39
N ARG A 16 -0.26 17.37 4.34
CA ARG A 16 -1.56 18.00 4.16
C ARG A 16 -1.54 19.07 3.07
N LYS A 17 -0.51 19.91 3.08
CA LYS A 17 -0.35 20.95 2.06
C LYS A 17 -0.26 20.34 0.66
N LEU A 18 0.61 19.35 0.49
CA LEU A 18 0.80 18.68 -0.82
C LEU A 18 -0.45 17.95 -1.28
N ILE A 19 -1.17 17.28 -0.37
CA ILE A 19 -2.42 16.61 -0.68
C ILE A 19 -3.45 17.61 -1.20
N ARG A 20 -3.58 18.76 -0.54
CA ARG A 20 -4.55 19.78 -0.92
C ARG A 20 -4.21 20.49 -2.22
N GLU A 21 -2.91 20.66 -2.50
CA GLU A 21 -2.44 21.24 -3.76
C GLU A 21 -2.65 20.34 -4.97
N ASN A 22 -2.81 19.02 -4.76
CA ASN A 22 -2.91 18.02 -5.82
C ASN A 22 -4.26 17.30 -5.85
N LYS A 23 -5.33 17.94 -5.43
CA LYS A 23 -6.69 17.35 -5.38
C LYS A 23 -7.21 16.84 -6.73
N ASP A 24 -6.70 17.36 -7.82
CA ASP A 24 -7.06 16.99 -9.18
C ASP A 24 -6.36 15.72 -9.66
N LYS A 25 -5.48 15.15 -8.85
CA LYS A 25 -4.69 13.96 -9.19
C LYS A 25 -5.05 12.79 -8.29
N ILE A 26 -4.70 11.59 -8.74
CA ILE A 26 -4.75 10.39 -7.91
C ILE A 26 -3.62 10.49 -6.89
N ILE A 27 -3.96 10.57 -5.62
CA ILE A 27 -2.98 10.78 -4.55
C ILE A 27 -2.62 9.44 -3.92
N ILE A 28 -1.33 9.10 -4.02
CA ILE A 28 -0.72 7.97 -3.32
C ILE A 28 0.12 8.56 -2.20
N PHE A 29 -0.22 8.25 -0.97
CA PHE A 29 0.53 8.73 0.19
C PHE A 29 1.37 7.61 0.79
N SER A 30 2.60 7.92 1.18
CA SER A 30 3.51 6.97 1.82
C SER A 30 4.35 7.66 2.88
N SER A 31 4.51 7.03 4.03
CA SER A 31 5.45 7.43 5.08
C SER A 31 5.96 6.20 5.81
N ASP A 32 7.19 6.29 6.31
CA ASP A 32 7.74 5.25 7.20
C ASP A 32 7.23 5.40 8.64
N ASP A 33 6.57 6.51 8.95
CA ASP A 33 5.94 6.74 10.25
C ASP A 33 4.48 6.26 10.20
N ASP A 34 4.19 5.15 10.88
CA ASP A 34 2.85 4.54 10.91
C ASP A 34 1.81 5.47 11.56
N GLU A 35 2.20 6.27 12.54
CA GLU A 35 1.31 7.24 13.17
C GLU A 35 0.92 8.36 12.19
N LEU A 36 1.85 8.81 11.37
CA LEU A 36 1.56 9.77 10.31
C LEU A 36 0.61 9.18 9.27
N ASN A 37 0.84 7.93 8.85
CA ASN A 37 -0.07 7.22 7.95
C ASN A 37 -1.49 7.16 8.50
N ARG A 38 -1.63 6.84 9.78
CA ARG A 38 -2.92 6.81 10.46
C ARG A 38 -3.59 8.19 10.45
N LYS A 39 -2.84 9.22 10.80
CA LYS A 39 -3.35 10.60 10.88
C LYS A 39 -3.82 11.10 9.51
N ILE A 40 -3.09 10.77 8.45
CA ILE A 40 -3.48 11.10 7.08
C ILE A 40 -4.77 10.35 6.70
N LEU A 41 -4.88 9.05 7.02
CA LEU A 41 -6.10 8.29 6.77
C LEU A 41 -7.31 8.90 7.48
N GLU A 42 -7.14 9.37 8.70
CA GLU A 42 -8.22 9.95 9.49
C GLU A 42 -8.66 11.33 8.98
N LYS A 43 -7.73 12.17 8.56
CA LYS A 43 -7.96 13.61 8.39
C LYS A 43 -7.92 14.11 6.95
N GLU A 44 -7.30 13.40 6.04
CA GLU A 44 -7.13 13.85 4.67
C GLU A 44 -7.73 12.88 3.67
N LYS A 45 -7.98 13.37 2.46
CA LYS A 45 -8.53 12.56 1.37
C LYS A 45 -7.40 12.13 0.45
N ILE A 46 -7.10 10.84 0.45
CA ILE A 46 -6.14 10.21 -0.44
C ILE A 46 -6.81 9.05 -1.18
N ASP A 47 -6.21 8.58 -2.24
CA ASP A 47 -6.75 7.46 -3.02
C ASP A 47 -6.10 6.13 -2.65
N ILE A 48 -4.80 6.15 -2.41
CA ILE A 48 -4.02 4.94 -2.08
C ILE A 48 -3.07 5.26 -0.92
N LEU A 49 -3.06 4.40 0.09
CA LEU A 49 -2.03 4.39 1.12
C LEU A 49 -0.99 3.34 0.76
N LEU A 50 0.21 3.77 0.43
CA LEU A 50 1.33 2.89 0.11
C LEU A 50 2.11 2.58 1.38
N ILE A 51 2.08 1.31 1.81
CA ILE A 51 2.75 0.86 3.02
C ILE A 51 4.10 0.24 2.65
N ASN A 52 5.18 0.80 3.18
CA ASN A 52 6.52 0.26 3.01
C ASN A 52 6.77 -0.83 4.06
N LEU A 53 7.29 -1.97 3.63
CA LEU A 53 7.42 -3.17 4.46
C LEU A 53 8.86 -3.60 4.70
N ALA A 54 9.81 -3.01 3.98
CA ALA A 54 11.23 -3.30 4.18
C ALA A 54 11.73 -2.72 5.50
N GLY A 55 12.66 -3.43 6.14
CA GLY A 55 13.36 -2.94 7.33
C GLY A 55 12.53 -2.85 8.61
N ARG A 56 11.31 -3.36 8.62
CA ARG A 56 10.47 -3.35 9.81
C ARG A 56 10.92 -4.38 10.84
N LYS A 57 10.74 -4.03 12.11
CA LYS A 57 10.98 -4.95 13.22
C LYS A 57 9.66 -5.60 13.63
N ASP A 58 9.60 -6.92 13.52
CA ASP A 58 8.40 -7.66 13.89
C ASP A 58 8.17 -7.66 15.40
N PHE A 59 6.89 -7.76 15.79
CA PHE A 59 6.48 -7.91 17.18
C PHE A 59 6.70 -9.35 17.64
N GLN A 60 6.63 -9.57 18.94
CA GLN A 60 6.91 -10.88 19.54
C GLN A 60 5.95 -11.98 19.04
N LYS A 61 4.68 -11.66 18.80
CA LYS A 61 3.65 -12.63 18.40
C LYS A 61 3.08 -12.41 17.01
N GLN A 62 3.47 -11.35 16.33
CA GLN A 62 2.96 -11.04 14.98
C GLN A 62 3.94 -10.19 14.20
N ARG A 63 3.81 -10.25 12.87
CA ARG A 63 4.63 -9.42 11.99
C ARG A 63 4.17 -7.97 12.03
N ASN A 64 5.14 -7.07 11.90
CA ASN A 64 4.87 -5.64 11.77
C ASN A 64 4.62 -5.31 10.30
N SER A 65 3.36 -5.30 9.91
CA SER A 65 2.96 -5.02 8.53
C SER A 65 2.51 -3.58 8.29
N GLY A 66 2.63 -2.71 9.30
CA GLY A 66 2.21 -1.30 9.20
C GLY A 66 0.70 -1.11 9.07
N PHE A 67 -0.09 -2.18 9.20
CA PHE A 67 -1.53 -2.18 8.95
C PHE A 67 -2.25 -3.03 9.99
N ASN A 68 -3.45 -2.64 10.37
CA ASN A 68 -4.26 -3.37 11.35
C ASN A 68 -5.75 -3.19 11.07
N GLN A 69 -6.58 -3.85 11.86
CA GLN A 69 -8.04 -3.82 11.69
C GLN A 69 -8.63 -2.41 11.82
N VAL A 70 -8.07 -1.57 12.68
CA VAL A 70 -8.54 -0.19 12.86
C VAL A 70 -8.30 0.62 11.59
N LEU A 71 -7.07 0.54 11.05
CA LEU A 71 -6.72 1.23 9.80
C LEU A 71 -7.52 0.69 8.61
N ALA A 72 -7.77 -0.64 8.60
CA ALA A 72 -8.58 -1.25 7.55
C ALA A 72 -10.00 -0.70 7.53
N LYS A 73 -10.62 -0.53 8.69
CA LYS A 73 -11.96 0.06 8.80
C LYS A 73 -11.96 1.52 8.37
N LEU A 74 -10.96 2.30 8.77
CA LEU A 74 -10.83 3.69 8.34
C LEU A 74 -10.70 3.81 6.83
N ALA A 75 -9.83 3.00 6.23
CA ALA A 75 -9.63 2.98 4.79
C ALA A 75 -10.91 2.58 4.05
N LYS A 76 -11.64 1.60 4.56
CA LYS A 76 -12.92 1.17 3.97
C LYS A 76 -13.96 2.28 4.00
N ASN A 77 -14.09 2.97 5.13
CA ASN A 77 -15.06 4.07 5.27
C ASN A 77 -14.78 5.23 4.30
N LYS A 78 -13.52 5.45 3.98
CA LYS A 78 -13.10 6.51 3.05
C LYS A 78 -12.84 6.03 1.63
N ASN A 79 -13.07 4.75 1.36
CA ASN A 79 -12.83 4.14 0.04
C ASN A 79 -11.38 4.32 -0.43
N ILE A 80 -10.42 4.09 0.46
CA ILE A 80 -8.99 4.19 0.17
C ILE A 80 -8.44 2.80 -0.11
N ALA A 81 -7.72 2.63 -1.22
CA ALA A 81 -7.03 1.38 -1.54
C ALA A 81 -5.69 1.30 -0.82
N ILE A 82 -5.20 0.08 -0.60
CA ILE A 82 -3.91 -0.15 0.03
C ILE A 82 -2.89 -0.52 -1.04
N GLY A 83 -1.80 0.24 -1.11
CA GLY A 83 -0.72 0.01 -2.06
C GLY A 83 0.29 -1.01 -1.55
N ILE A 84 0.78 -1.84 -2.47
CA ILE A 84 1.88 -2.76 -2.24
C ILE A 84 3.09 -2.21 -2.99
N ASN A 85 4.19 -1.96 -2.28
CA ASN A 85 5.42 -1.47 -2.89
C ASN A 85 6.14 -2.62 -3.60
N PHE A 86 5.92 -2.73 -4.91
CA PHE A 86 6.52 -3.81 -5.70
C PHE A 86 8.04 -3.66 -5.81
N ASP A 87 8.54 -2.43 -5.85
CA ASP A 87 9.98 -2.17 -5.90
C ASP A 87 10.72 -2.80 -4.72
N GLU A 88 10.14 -2.77 -3.52
CA GLU A 88 10.71 -3.43 -2.34
C GLU A 88 10.82 -4.94 -2.53
N ILE A 89 9.85 -5.57 -3.18
CA ILE A 89 9.88 -7.00 -3.45
C ILE A 89 11.04 -7.34 -4.37
N VAL A 90 11.20 -6.59 -5.45
CA VAL A 90 12.24 -6.85 -6.46
C VAL A 90 13.63 -6.55 -5.92
N GLU A 91 13.79 -5.42 -5.24
CA GLU A 91 15.09 -4.88 -4.84
C GLU A 91 15.62 -5.43 -3.51
N SER A 92 14.80 -6.13 -2.74
CA SER A 92 15.20 -6.70 -1.45
C SER A 92 16.16 -7.88 -1.62
N ASN A 93 17.03 -8.07 -0.61
CA ASN A 93 17.93 -9.20 -0.56
C ASN A 93 17.20 -10.50 -0.17
N SER A 94 17.91 -11.63 -0.20
CA SER A 94 17.35 -12.96 0.07
C SER A 94 16.84 -13.15 1.51
N ILE A 95 17.34 -12.36 2.46
CA ILE A 95 16.94 -12.41 3.87
C ILE A 95 15.67 -11.58 4.11
N GLU A 96 15.62 -10.41 3.52
CA GLU A 96 14.52 -9.46 3.72
C GLU A 96 13.27 -9.82 2.90
N LYS A 97 13.46 -10.35 1.69
CA LYS A 97 12.35 -10.66 0.77
C LYS A 97 11.27 -11.56 1.39
N PRO A 98 11.59 -12.69 2.04
CA PRO A 98 10.55 -13.53 2.65
C PRO A 98 9.76 -12.78 3.74
N LYS A 99 10.40 -11.89 4.47
CA LYS A 99 9.75 -11.08 5.50
C LYS A 99 8.75 -10.10 4.88
N ILE A 100 9.15 -9.44 3.81
CA ILE A 100 8.26 -8.52 3.05
C ILE A 100 7.06 -9.28 2.52
N LEU A 101 7.27 -10.43 1.89
CA LEU A 101 6.19 -11.24 1.33
C LEU A 101 5.21 -11.71 2.42
N ALA A 102 5.72 -12.12 3.59
CA ALA A 102 4.88 -12.53 4.70
C ALA A 102 4.06 -11.37 5.27
N ARG A 103 4.62 -10.17 5.32
CA ARG A 103 3.90 -8.96 5.75
C ARG A 103 2.81 -8.58 4.74
N ILE A 104 3.09 -8.72 3.44
CA ILE A 104 2.07 -8.54 2.39
C ILE A 104 0.93 -9.53 2.56
N GLN A 105 1.21 -10.81 2.80
CA GLN A 105 0.19 -11.83 3.02
C GLN A 105 -0.71 -11.48 4.22
N GLN A 106 -0.13 -10.95 5.30
CA GLN A 106 -0.90 -10.49 6.45
C GLN A 106 -1.84 -9.35 6.06
N ASN A 107 -1.36 -8.39 5.29
CA ASN A 107 -2.16 -7.27 4.82
C ASN A 107 -3.27 -7.70 3.84
N ILE A 108 -2.99 -8.69 2.99
CA ILE A 108 -4.00 -9.25 2.09
C ILE A 108 -5.16 -9.85 2.88
N LYS A 109 -4.88 -10.60 3.95
CA LYS A 109 -5.93 -11.16 4.82
C LYS A 109 -6.79 -10.08 5.44
N LEU A 110 -6.18 -9.01 5.95
CA LEU A 110 -6.89 -7.88 6.52
C LEU A 110 -7.75 -7.15 5.47
N CYS A 111 -7.19 -6.91 4.30
CA CYS A 111 -7.89 -6.25 3.21
C CYS A 111 -9.04 -7.10 2.68
N ASN A 112 -8.86 -8.41 2.55
CA ASN A 112 -9.94 -9.31 2.11
C ASN A 112 -11.08 -9.32 3.13
N LYS A 113 -10.77 -9.38 4.42
CA LYS A 113 -11.76 -9.35 5.49
C LYS A 113 -12.60 -8.08 5.44
N ASN A 114 -11.98 -6.95 5.13
CA ASN A 114 -12.64 -5.63 5.11
C ASN A 114 -13.07 -5.20 3.70
N LYS A 115 -12.93 -6.04 2.70
CA LYS A 115 -13.26 -5.74 1.30
C LYS A 115 -12.55 -4.51 0.76
N LEU A 116 -11.28 -4.37 1.11
CA LEU A 116 -10.41 -3.31 0.62
C LEU A 116 -9.67 -3.76 -0.64
N LYS A 117 -9.60 -2.88 -1.62
CA LYS A 117 -8.78 -3.09 -2.80
C LYS A 117 -7.30 -2.92 -2.44
N MET A 118 -6.46 -3.75 -3.04
CA MET A 118 -5.01 -3.60 -2.96
C MET A 118 -4.46 -3.40 -4.36
N LYS A 119 -3.43 -2.57 -4.47
CA LYS A 119 -2.84 -2.20 -5.76
C LYS A 119 -1.33 -2.31 -5.70
N PHE A 120 -0.73 -2.93 -6.72
CA PHE A 120 0.71 -2.92 -6.89
C PHE A 120 1.15 -1.54 -7.37
N ILE A 121 2.12 -0.95 -6.69
CA ILE A 121 2.71 0.35 -7.04
C ILE A 121 4.16 0.13 -7.44
N ILE A 122 4.50 0.55 -8.66
CA ILE A 122 5.84 0.43 -9.21
C ILE A 122 6.33 1.85 -9.56
N GLN A 123 7.40 2.29 -8.93
CA GLN A 123 8.01 3.61 -9.18
C GLN A 123 9.21 3.51 -10.10
N ASN A 124 10.00 2.46 -9.94
CA ASN A 124 11.18 2.22 -10.77
C ASN A 124 10.77 1.52 -12.07
N SER A 125 10.93 2.20 -13.20
CA SER A 125 10.56 1.66 -14.52
C SER A 125 11.24 0.34 -14.86
N LYS A 126 12.42 0.08 -14.30
CA LYS A 126 13.13 -1.19 -14.47
C LYS A 126 12.41 -2.38 -13.86
N ASN A 127 11.52 -2.14 -12.91
CA ASN A 127 10.75 -3.17 -12.22
C ASN A 127 9.37 -3.41 -12.84
N GLN A 128 9.05 -2.77 -13.94
CA GLN A 128 7.77 -2.97 -14.63
C GLN A 128 7.59 -4.45 -15.01
N ARG A 129 6.40 -4.96 -14.77
CA ARG A 129 5.99 -6.32 -15.09
C ARG A 129 4.68 -6.30 -15.85
N ASP A 130 4.44 -7.34 -16.62
CA ASP A 130 3.16 -7.57 -17.26
C ASP A 130 2.04 -7.66 -16.21
N ILE A 131 0.86 -7.16 -16.56
CA ILE A 131 -0.29 -7.17 -15.63
C ILE A 131 -0.69 -8.58 -15.21
N TYR A 132 -0.55 -9.56 -16.09
CA TYR A 132 -0.87 -10.97 -15.78
C TYR A 132 0.13 -11.56 -14.79
N ASP A 133 1.40 -11.17 -14.87
CA ASP A 133 2.43 -11.58 -13.92
C ASP A 133 2.14 -11.01 -12.52
N LEU A 134 1.74 -9.75 -12.44
CA LEU A 134 1.36 -9.12 -11.18
C LEU A 134 0.10 -9.74 -10.57
N LYS A 135 -0.89 -10.05 -11.40
CA LYS A 135 -2.10 -10.75 -10.96
C LYS A 135 -1.79 -12.16 -10.44
N SER A 136 -0.89 -12.86 -11.13
CA SER A 136 -0.43 -14.19 -10.70
C SER A 136 0.30 -14.12 -9.38
N LEU A 137 1.18 -13.14 -9.19
CA LEU A 137 1.84 -12.91 -7.92
C LEU A 137 0.84 -12.63 -6.81
N GLY A 138 -0.14 -11.78 -7.08
CA GLY A 138 -1.21 -11.47 -6.12
C GLY A 138 -1.96 -12.74 -5.69
N ALA A 139 -2.33 -13.59 -6.65
CA ALA A 139 -3.01 -14.86 -6.37
C ALA A 139 -2.15 -15.79 -5.52
N VAL A 140 -0.87 -15.93 -5.83
CA VAL A 140 0.09 -16.75 -5.05
C VAL A 140 0.22 -16.22 -3.63
N LEU A 141 0.20 -14.91 -3.44
CA LEU A 141 0.30 -14.29 -2.11
C LEU A 141 -1.00 -14.39 -1.31
N GLY A 142 -2.09 -14.83 -1.92
CA GLY A 142 -3.36 -15.07 -1.23
C GLY A 142 -4.51 -14.15 -1.59
N MET A 143 -4.34 -13.30 -2.62
CA MET A 143 -5.45 -12.46 -3.08
C MET A 143 -6.57 -13.29 -3.68
N PRO A 144 -7.82 -13.07 -3.28
CA PRO A 144 -8.97 -13.66 -3.95
C PRO A 144 -9.16 -13.06 -5.35
N THR A 145 -9.95 -13.71 -6.19
CA THR A 145 -10.17 -13.29 -7.59
C THR A 145 -10.67 -11.85 -7.69
N TRP A 146 -11.58 -11.44 -6.81
CA TRP A 146 -12.10 -10.07 -6.84
C TRP A 146 -11.01 -9.03 -6.61
N MET A 147 -9.97 -9.37 -5.82
CA MET A 147 -8.84 -8.48 -5.54
C MET A 147 -7.83 -8.49 -6.69
N THR A 148 -7.49 -9.66 -7.24
CA THR A 148 -6.55 -9.75 -8.35
C THR A 148 -7.07 -9.06 -9.61
N SER A 149 -8.38 -9.03 -9.83
CA SER A 149 -8.98 -8.36 -10.99
C SER A 149 -8.72 -6.86 -11.00
N VAL A 150 -8.47 -6.24 -9.85
CA VAL A 150 -8.27 -4.79 -9.72
C VAL A 150 -6.87 -4.38 -9.22
N CYS A 151 -5.99 -5.36 -8.89
CA CYS A 151 -4.71 -5.05 -8.25
C CYS A 151 -3.70 -4.33 -9.14
N THR A 152 -3.93 -4.29 -10.44
CA THR A 152 -3.08 -3.59 -11.42
C THR A 152 -3.76 -2.35 -12.00
N GLU A 153 -4.99 -2.05 -11.61
CA GLU A 153 -5.70 -0.87 -12.09
C GLU A 153 -5.18 0.38 -11.40
N GLN A 154 -5.03 1.44 -12.19
CA GLN A 154 -4.91 2.78 -11.63
C GLN A 154 -6.33 3.22 -11.24
N THR A 155 -6.52 3.53 -10.00
CA THR A 155 -7.83 3.83 -9.41
C THR A 155 -8.75 4.70 -10.25
#